data_c42c706374385e2e2c1e287b886e23f8
#
_entry.id   c42c706374385e2e2c1e287b886e23f8
#
_cell.length_a   1.000
_cell.length_b   1.000
_cell.length_c   1.000
_cell.angle_alpha   90.00
_cell.angle_beta   90.00
_cell.angle_gamma   90.00
#
_symmetry.space_group_name_H-M   'P 1'
#
loop_
_entity.id
_entity.type
_entity.pdbx_description
1 polymer ?
#
loop_
_entity_poly.entity_id
_entity_poly.type
_entity_poly.pdbx_seq_one_letter_code
_entity_poly.pdbx_strand_id
1 'polypeptide(L)'
;MAAKKDDGFSAEERAAMKERAAELKRQKNSATAEADLLAKIAELDDVDRALAERVHALVKEHAPHLTAKTYYGMPGWAKDGKVLVFLQPAGKFKTRYATLGFQDDAALDDGGMWPTAYALTTLTPEHETVIAGLLKRAAA
;
A
#
# COMPACT_ATOMS: atom_id res chain seq x y z
N MET A 1 -24.48 16.68 -18.41
CA MET A 1 -24.29 16.30 -18.19
C MET A 1 -23.84 15.68 -17.50
N ALA A 2 -24.16 15.32 -17.38
CA ALA A 2 -23.96 14.82 -16.75
C ALA A 2 -23.47 14.08 -16.17
N ALA A 3 -23.55 13.97 -16.04
CA ALA A 3 -23.28 13.39 -15.48
C ALA A 3 -22.61 12.59 -15.21
N LYS A 4 -22.44 12.53 -15.13
CA LYS A 4 -21.97 11.78 -14.80
C LYS A 4 -21.65 10.97 -14.00
N LYS A 5 -21.56 10.88 -14.28
CA LYS A 5 -21.58 10.17 -13.66
C LYS A 5 -21.11 9.54 -12.76
N ASP A 6 -21.71 9.54 -12.53
CA ASP A 6 -21.37 8.82 -11.31
C ASP A 6 -21.06 7.36 -11.60
N ASP A 7 -19.81 7.02 -11.52
CA ASP A 7 -19.30 5.68 -11.80
C ASP A 7 -19.08 4.88 -10.51
N GLY A 8 -19.58 5.38 -9.36
CA GLY A 8 -19.45 4.73 -8.08
C GLY A 8 -18.15 5.02 -7.33
N PHE A 9 -17.27 5.85 -7.89
CA PHE A 9 -16.01 6.20 -7.25
C PHE A 9 -16.08 7.59 -6.63
N SER A 10 -15.45 7.77 -5.47
CA SER A 10 -15.29 9.08 -4.87
C SER A 10 -14.33 9.95 -5.68
N ALA A 11 -14.29 11.24 -5.37
CA ALA A 11 -13.31 12.13 -6.00
C ALA A 11 -11.89 11.68 -5.68
N GLU A 12 -11.66 11.22 -4.44
CA GLU A 12 -10.35 10.74 -4.03
C GLU A 12 -9.96 9.47 -4.76
N GLU A 13 -10.92 8.58 -5.01
CA GLU A 13 -10.65 7.35 -5.76
C GLU A 13 -10.38 7.63 -7.23
N ARG A 14 -11.12 8.57 -7.83
CA ARG A 14 -10.87 8.96 -9.22
C ARG A 14 -9.49 9.60 -9.38
N ALA A 15 -9.09 10.44 -8.42
CA ALA A 15 -7.76 11.04 -8.43
C ALA A 15 -6.68 9.95 -8.32
N ALA A 16 -6.90 8.93 -7.49
CA ALA A 16 -5.96 7.82 -7.34
C ALA A 16 -5.83 7.02 -8.63
N MET A 17 -6.94 6.79 -9.34
CA MET A 17 -6.88 6.09 -10.62
C MET A 17 -6.10 6.88 -11.67
N LYS A 18 -6.24 8.20 -11.67
CA LYS A 18 -5.47 9.06 -12.57
C LYS A 18 -3.99 9.02 -12.23
N GLU A 19 -3.67 9.04 -10.93
CA GLU A 19 -2.28 8.88 -10.49
C GLU A 19 -1.71 7.54 -10.95
N ARG A 20 -2.51 6.47 -10.88
CA ARG A 20 -2.05 5.14 -11.29
C ARG A 20 -1.64 5.13 -12.77
N ALA A 21 -2.42 5.79 -13.63
CA ALA A 21 -2.08 5.87 -15.05
C ALA A 21 -0.72 6.56 -15.26
N ALA A 22 -0.44 7.63 -14.50
CA ALA A 22 0.85 8.31 -14.57
C ALA A 22 1.97 7.43 -13.99
N GLU A 23 1.71 6.73 -12.90
CA GLU A 23 2.69 5.84 -12.25
C GLU A 23 3.18 4.77 -13.21
N LEU A 24 2.27 4.16 -13.96
CA LEU A 24 2.63 3.08 -14.88
C LEU A 24 3.63 3.54 -15.94
N LYS A 25 3.59 4.81 -16.33
CA LYS A 25 4.54 5.36 -17.28
C LYS A 25 5.91 5.60 -16.67
N ARG A 26 5.98 5.82 -15.36
CA ARG A 26 7.23 6.19 -14.67
C ARG A 26 7.95 5.01 -14.05
N GLN A 27 7.26 3.89 -13.80
CA GLN A 27 7.81 2.76 -13.04
C GLN A 27 8.58 1.80 -13.93
N LYS A 28 9.63 2.29 -14.56
CA LYS A 28 10.51 1.46 -15.39
C LYS A 28 11.81 1.10 -14.71
N ASN A 29 12.09 1.75 -13.57
CA ASN A 29 13.34 1.58 -12.84
C ASN A 29 13.00 1.49 -11.35
N SER A 30 13.48 0.42 -10.67
CA SER A 30 13.11 0.20 -9.28
C SER A 30 13.65 1.27 -8.33
N ALA A 31 14.83 1.83 -8.61
CA ALA A 31 15.37 2.92 -7.77
C ALA A 31 14.50 4.17 -7.90
N THR A 32 14.04 4.50 -9.12
CA THR A 32 13.13 5.62 -9.34
C THR A 32 11.77 5.36 -8.67
N ALA A 33 11.28 4.12 -8.75
CA ALA A 33 10.02 3.75 -8.13
C ALA A 33 10.08 3.92 -6.61
N GLU A 34 11.17 3.49 -5.99
CA GLU A 34 11.33 3.66 -4.53
C GLU A 34 11.44 5.14 -4.16
N ALA A 35 12.19 5.92 -4.93
CA ALA A 35 12.31 7.37 -4.69
C ALA A 35 10.94 8.05 -4.78
N ASP A 36 10.12 7.67 -5.77
CA ASP A 36 8.75 8.19 -5.89
C ASP A 36 7.90 7.82 -4.69
N LEU A 37 8.03 6.58 -4.19
CA LEU A 37 7.31 6.15 -3.00
C LEU A 37 7.71 6.98 -1.78
N LEU A 38 9.01 7.17 -1.57
CA LEU A 38 9.49 7.94 -0.42
C LEU A 38 9.01 9.38 -0.47
N ALA A 39 8.95 9.97 -1.68
CA ALA A 39 8.42 11.32 -1.85
C ALA A 39 6.93 11.38 -1.50
N LYS A 40 6.15 10.35 -1.88
CA LYS A 40 4.73 10.29 -1.54
C LYS A 40 4.52 10.14 -0.04
N ILE A 41 5.33 9.31 0.62
CA ILE A 41 5.26 9.15 2.08
C ILE A 41 5.54 10.49 2.77
N ALA A 42 6.52 11.25 2.27
CA ALA A 42 6.88 12.54 2.86
C ALA A 42 5.74 13.55 2.78
N GLU A 43 4.82 13.41 1.82
CA GLU A 43 3.67 14.31 1.65
C GLU A 43 2.50 13.99 2.58
N LEU A 44 2.50 12.82 3.23
CA LEU A 44 1.39 12.40 4.08
C LEU A 44 1.36 13.20 5.38
N ASP A 45 0.18 13.24 6.03
CA ASP A 45 0.07 13.85 7.36
C ASP A 45 0.91 13.04 8.38
N ASP A 46 1.07 13.61 9.58
CA ASP A 46 1.99 13.03 10.56
C ASP A 46 1.65 11.59 10.92
N VAL A 47 0.38 11.26 11.10
CA VAL A 47 -0.05 9.91 11.49
C VAL A 47 0.18 8.92 10.35
N ASP A 48 -0.31 9.27 9.16
CA ASP A 48 -0.16 8.40 8.00
C ASP A 48 1.30 8.22 7.61
N ARG A 49 2.09 9.29 7.72
CA ARG A 49 3.52 9.23 7.40
C ARG A 49 4.24 8.26 8.34
N ALA A 50 3.96 8.35 9.65
CA ALA A 50 4.59 7.46 10.62
C ALA A 50 4.24 6.01 10.35
N LEU A 51 2.97 5.71 10.04
CA LEU A 51 2.56 4.35 9.69
C LEU A 51 3.27 3.86 8.44
N ALA A 52 3.32 4.70 7.40
CA ALA A 52 3.92 4.33 6.12
C ALA A 52 5.42 4.09 6.27
N GLU A 53 6.11 4.92 7.03
CA GLU A 53 7.54 4.77 7.27
C GLU A 53 7.83 3.45 7.99
N ARG A 54 7.01 3.12 9.00
CA ARG A 54 7.21 1.86 9.73
C ARG A 54 6.92 0.64 8.87
N VAL A 55 5.83 0.66 8.09
CA VAL A 55 5.52 -0.45 7.20
C VAL A 55 6.64 -0.63 6.16
N HIS A 56 7.13 0.48 5.61
CA HIS A 56 8.23 0.40 4.64
C HIS A 56 9.48 -0.22 5.27
N ALA A 57 9.81 0.17 6.50
CA ALA A 57 10.95 -0.42 7.21
C ALA A 57 10.75 -1.91 7.45
N LEU A 58 9.53 -2.31 7.82
CA LEU A 58 9.24 -3.73 8.04
C LEU A 58 9.36 -4.55 6.75
N VAL A 59 8.92 -3.97 5.62
CA VAL A 59 9.08 -4.64 4.32
C VAL A 59 10.56 -4.80 3.98
N LYS A 60 11.35 -3.74 4.18
CA LYS A 60 12.79 -3.82 3.88
C LYS A 60 13.50 -4.87 4.73
N GLU A 61 13.05 -5.05 5.96
CA GLU A 61 13.64 -6.01 6.88
C GLU A 61 13.16 -7.44 6.62
N HIS A 62 11.87 -7.64 6.39
CA HIS A 62 11.26 -8.96 6.41
C HIS A 62 10.90 -9.50 5.03
N ALA A 63 10.82 -8.64 4.02
CA ALA A 63 10.54 -9.04 2.64
C ALA A 63 11.35 -8.17 1.68
N PRO A 64 12.71 -8.20 1.81
CA PRO A 64 13.57 -7.26 1.08
C PRO A 64 13.56 -7.44 -0.43
N HIS A 65 13.04 -8.56 -0.92
CA HIS A 65 12.95 -8.81 -2.36
C HIS A 65 11.74 -8.12 -3.00
N LEU A 66 10.84 -7.53 -2.21
CA LEU A 66 9.74 -6.77 -2.78
C LEU A 66 10.24 -5.40 -3.25
N THR A 67 9.72 -4.94 -4.38
CA THR A 67 10.07 -3.64 -4.94
C THR A 67 9.09 -2.59 -4.44
N ALA A 68 9.62 -1.56 -3.76
CA ALA A 68 8.80 -0.45 -3.28
C ALA A 68 8.41 0.45 -4.45
N LYS A 69 7.14 0.85 -4.50
CA LYS A 69 6.63 1.71 -5.58
C LYS A 69 5.34 2.39 -5.13
N THR A 70 4.89 3.38 -5.90
CA THR A 70 3.58 3.98 -5.68
C THR A 70 2.52 3.13 -6.38
N TYR A 71 1.31 3.13 -5.79
CA TYR A 71 0.20 2.31 -6.26
C TYR A 71 -1.10 3.10 -6.05
N TYR A 72 -1.65 3.67 -7.10
CA TYR A 72 -2.81 4.58 -7.03
C TYR A 72 -2.54 5.73 -6.04
N GLY A 73 -1.31 6.23 -6.04
CA GLY A 73 -0.89 7.28 -5.10
C GLY A 73 -0.62 6.79 -3.68
N MET A 74 -0.71 5.49 -3.43
CA MET A 74 -0.45 4.87 -2.12
C MET A 74 0.91 4.18 -2.12
N PRO A 75 1.50 3.96 -0.94
CA PRO A 75 2.63 3.06 -0.84
C PRO A 75 2.25 1.63 -1.23
N GLY A 76 3.08 1.01 -2.06
CA GLY A 76 2.91 -0.37 -2.46
C GLY A 76 4.24 -1.10 -2.55
N TRP A 77 4.20 -2.42 -2.45
CA TRP A 77 5.39 -3.27 -2.52
C TRP A 77 5.06 -4.45 -3.42
N ALA A 78 5.87 -4.62 -4.46
CA ALA A 78 5.56 -5.52 -5.57
C ALA A 78 6.48 -6.73 -5.60
N LYS A 79 5.94 -7.84 -6.04
CA LYS A 79 6.69 -9.05 -6.35
C LYS A 79 6.52 -9.33 -7.84
N ASP A 80 7.64 -9.45 -8.55
CA ASP A 80 7.63 -9.73 -9.99
C ASP A 80 6.73 -8.76 -10.77
N GLY A 81 6.80 -7.49 -10.41
CA GLY A 81 6.09 -6.43 -11.10
C GLY A 81 4.65 -6.21 -10.69
N LYS A 82 4.09 -7.07 -9.81
CA LYS A 82 2.71 -6.96 -9.35
C LYS A 82 2.71 -6.54 -7.88
N VAL A 83 1.93 -5.51 -7.55
CA VAL A 83 1.80 -5.08 -6.16
C VAL A 83 1.18 -6.19 -5.34
N LEU A 84 1.88 -6.59 -4.29
CA LEU A 84 1.46 -7.66 -3.40
C LEU A 84 0.86 -7.12 -2.11
N VAL A 85 1.42 -6.03 -1.61
CA VAL A 85 1.04 -5.37 -0.36
C VAL A 85 0.90 -3.90 -0.63
N PHE A 86 -0.09 -3.25 -0.02
CA PHE A 86 -0.24 -1.80 -0.12
C PHE A 86 -0.73 -1.22 1.20
N LEU A 87 -0.50 0.08 1.38
CA LEU A 87 -1.00 0.82 2.53
C LEU A 87 -1.85 1.97 2.03
N GLN A 88 -3.15 1.94 2.39
CA GLN A 88 -4.05 3.03 2.04
C GLN A 88 -4.09 4.03 3.21
N PRO A 89 -3.54 5.24 3.04
CA PRO A 89 -3.53 6.22 4.12
C PRO A 89 -4.94 6.74 4.44
N ALA A 90 -5.25 6.87 5.73
CA ALA A 90 -6.58 7.30 6.15
C ALA A 90 -6.88 8.74 5.74
N GLY A 91 -5.92 9.65 5.96
CA GLY A 91 -6.13 11.07 5.66
C GLY A 91 -6.30 11.34 4.18
N LYS A 92 -5.47 10.72 3.35
CA LYS A 92 -5.52 10.92 1.91
C LYS A 92 -6.85 10.45 1.32
N PHE A 93 -7.39 9.34 1.80
CA PHE A 93 -8.62 8.75 1.26
C PHE A 93 -9.85 9.04 2.11
N LYS A 94 -9.69 9.84 3.18
CA LYS A 94 -10.79 10.29 4.04
C LYS A 94 -11.55 9.12 4.64
N THR A 95 -10.79 8.16 5.17
CA THR A 95 -11.33 6.99 5.86
C THR A 95 -10.99 7.09 7.34
N ARG A 96 -11.66 6.27 8.17
CA ARG A 96 -11.51 6.31 9.62
C ARG A 96 -10.19 5.69 10.08
N TYR A 97 -9.64 4.77 9.30
CA TYR A 97 -8.38 4.09 9.61
C TYR A 97 -7.60 3.87 8.31
N ALA A 98 -6.29 3.66 8.44
CA ALA A 98 -5.48 3.21 7.31
C ALA A 98 -5.70 1.73 7.09
N THR A 99 -5.51 1.26 5.87
CA THR A 99 -5.66 -0.16 5.52
C THR A 99 -4.35 -0.72 5.00
N LEU A 100 -3.86 -1.78 5.67
CA LEU A 100 -2.78 -2.59 5.12
C LEU A 100 -3.44 -3.75 4.38
N GLY A 101 -3.31 -3.76 3.06
CA GLY A 101 -3.98 -4.73 2.21
C GLY A 101 -3.01 -5.64 1.49
N PHE A 102 -3.46 -6.88 1.28
CA PHE A 102 -2.70 -7.91 0.57
C PHE A 102 -3.49 -8.31 -0.66
N GLN A 103 -2.81 -8.36 -1.79
CA GLN A 103 -3.45 -8.68 -3.08
C GLN A 103 -3.52 -10.19 -3.29
N ASP A 104 -4.12 -10.56 -4.41
CA ASP A 104 -4.46 -11.93 -4.75
C ASP A 104 -3.27 -12.90 -4.67
N ASP A 105 -2.09 -12.46 -5.07
CA ASP A 105 -0.91 -13.32 -5.11
C ASP A 105 -0.23 -13.49 -3.76
N ALA A 106 -0.71 -12.84 -2.71
CA ALA A 106 -0.14 -12.98 -1.38
C ALA A 106 -0.45 -14.37 -0.80
N ALA A 107 0.59 -15.08 -0.38
CA ALA A 107 0.46 -16.46 0.08
C ALA A 107 0.02 -16.51 1.56
N LEU A 108 -1.17 -15.99 1.84
CA LEU A 108 -1.73 -15.94 3.19
C LEU A 108 -2.81 -17.00 3.42
N ASP A 109 -2.97 -17.91 2.51
CA ASP A 109 -4.03 -18.93 2.56
C ASP A 109 -4.00 -19.69 3.89
N ASP A 110 -5.19 -19.87 4.45
CA ASP A 110 -5.35 -20.58 5.70
C ASP A 110 -6.73 -21.27 5.66
N GLY A 111 -6.76 -22.50 5.18
CA GLY A 111 -8.00 -23.22 4.95
C GLY A 111 -8.82 -22.56 3.85
N GLY A 112 -10.11 -22.42 4.08
CA GLY A 112 -11.05 -21.83 3.11
C GLY A 112 -11.35 -20.35 3.36
N MET A 113 -10.75 -19.74 4.39
CA MET A 113 -11.03 -18.35 4.74
C MET A 113 -9.86 -17.75 5.52
N TRP A 114 -9.38 -16.57 5.06
CA TRP A 114 -8.31 -15.86 5.76
C TRP A 114 -8.43 -14.35 5.50
N PRO A 115 -7.92 -13.52 6.43
CA PRO A 115 -7.96 -12.06 6.23
C PRO A 115 -6.96 -11.62 5.18
N THR A 116 -7.34 -10.61 4.39
CA THR A 116 -6.46 -10.01 3.39
C THR A 116 -6.26 -8.51 3.59
N ALA A 117 -6.96 -7.90 4.57
CA ALA A 117 -6.82 -6.48 4.87
C ALA A 117 -6.94 -6.26 6.36
N TYR A 118 -6.16 -5.31 6.86
CA TYR A 118 -6.09 -4.99 8.29
C TYR A 118 -6.23 -3.48 8.47
N ALA A 119 -7.05 -3.08 9.44
CA ALA A 119 -7.20 -1.68 9.81
C ALA A 119 -6.04 -1.28 10.72
N LEU A 120 -5.42 -0.14 10.44
CA LEU A 120 -4.31 0.37 11.26
C LEU A 120 -4.63 1.79 11.72
N THR A 121 -4.50 2.02 13.03
CA THR A 121 -4.54 3.38 13.59
C THR A 121 -3.22 3.72 14.29
N THR A 122 -2.58 2.71 14.87
CA THR A 122 -1.27 2.82 15.49
C THR A 122 -0.50 1.52 15.24
N LEU A 123 0.81 1.54 15.46
CA LEU A 123 1.62 0.33 15.39
C LEU A 123 2.38 0.15 16.70
N THR A 124 1.94 -0.83 17.49
CA THR A 124 2.66 -1.26 18.69
C THR A 124 3.71 -2.30 18.29
N PRO A 125 4.67 -2.63 19.19
CA PRO A 125 5.61 -3.73 18.89
C PRO A 125 4.92 -5.05 18.56
N GLU A 126 3.78 -5.34 19.21
CA GLU A 126 3.01 -6.55 18.91
C GLU A 126 2.44 -6.50 17.50
N HIS A 127 1.92 -5.34 17.08
CA HIS A 127 1.40 -5.16 15.72
C HIS A 127 2.52 -5.37 14.71
N GLU A 128 3.71 -4.84 14.98
CA GLU A 128 4.84 -4.99 14.06
C GLU A 128 5.25 -6.45 13.92
N THR A 129 5.21 -7.21 15.02
CA THR A 129 5.51 -8.64 14.96
C THR A 129 4.52 -9.38 14.07
N VAL A 130 3.22 -9.06 14.20
CA VAL A 130 2.19 -9.68 13.35
C VAL A 130 2.43 -9.33 11.90
N ILE A 131 2.66 -8.05 11.60
CA ILE A 131 2.90 -7.60 10.23
C ILE A 131 4.14 -8.26 9.64
N ALA A 132 5.22 -8.37 10.42
CA ALA A 132 6.44 -9.03 9.97
C ALA A 132 6.16 -10.47 9.53
N GLY A 133 5.38 -11.21 10.33
CA GLY A 133 4.99 -12.56 9.98
C GLY A 133 4.15 -12.64 8.72
N LEU A 134 3.19 -11.71 8.57
CA LEU A 134 2.36 -11.65 7.37
C LEU A 134 3.20 -11.35 6.12
N LEU A 135 4.14 -10.42 6.22
CA LEU A 135 5.01 -10.07 5.10
C LEU A 135 5.86 -11.24 4.65
N LYS A 136 6.46 -11.96 5.61
CA LYS A 136 7.27 -13.14 5.28
C LYS A 136 6.44 -14.21 4.57
N ARG A 137 5.22 -14.48 5.04
CA ARG A 137 4.34 -15.46 4.44
C ARG A 137 3.86 -15.01 3.06
N ALA A 138 3.40 -13.77 2.97
CA ALA A 138 2.82 -13.24 1.73
C ALA A 138 3.84 -13.22 0.60
N ALA A 139 5.09 -12.93 0.92
CA ALA A 139 6.14 -12.73 -0.07
C ALA A 139 6.97 -13.99 -0.34
N ALA A 140 6.69 -15.07 0.34
CA ALA A 140 7.46 -16.32 0.20
C ALA A 140 7.42 -16.90 -1.21
#